data_7b02400f816874698faf81e11f46181e
#
_entry.id   7b02400f816874698faf81e11f46181e
#
_cell.length_a   1.000
_cell.length_b   1.000
_cell.length_c   1.000
_cell.angle_alpha   90.00
_cell.angle_beta   90.00
_cell.angle_gamma   90.00
#
_symmetry.space_group_name_H-M   'P 1'
#
loop_
_entity.id
_entity.type
_entity.pdbx_description
1 polymer ?
#
loop_
_entity_poly.entity_id
_entity_poly.type
_entity_poly.pdbx_seq_one_letter_code
_entity_poly.pdbx_strand_id
1 'polypeptide(L)'
;MTNSQLWFRGVRSSKFRHVFGLPAKRERCYDNIMITKNAHDSHFCSVNPKFVAIVTEVAGGGAFLVLPIDKVGRLEFNTSKVTGHRGPVLDIKWNPFNDNIIASCSDDCTIKLWYIPDGGLHNNLTECIMDLHGHKRRVGYIEWHPTAENVLVSAGFDYLMILWDVGKGDALNIIDCHPDVIYSMSFNKDGSRIATTCKDKKLRVIDPRTGFIISETVCHAGTRSSKVAYLGGTGRLITTGFSRHSDRQISVWSEDNLTAPLSVDTVDSSSGVIFPYFDPDTNVLYLAGKGDGNIRYYEVVDQAPWIYFLNQFISGNPQ
;
A
#
# COMPACT_ATOMS: atom_id res chain seq x y z
N MET A 1 32.78 -45.68 -17.08
CA MET A 1 32.35 -45.50 -15.67
C MET A 1 32.04 -44.01 -15.48
N THR A 2 30.78 -43.67 -15.57
CA THR A 2 30.28 -42.29 -15.46
C THR A 2 30.03 -41.98 -14.00
N ASN A 3 30.84 -41.08 -13.44
CA ASN A 3 30.62 -40.54 -12.10
C ASN A 3 29.34 -39.73 -12.06
N SER A 4 28.25 -40.29 -11.58
CA SER A 4 27.06 -39.51 -11.21
C SER A 4 27.38 -38.75 -9.91
N GLN A 5 27.70 -37.49 -10.04
CA GLN A 5 27.70 -36.56 -8.88
C GLN A 5 26.29 -36.52 -8.31
N LEU A 6 26.11 -37.11 -7.15
CA LEU A 6 24.92 -36.93 -6.33
C LEU A 6 24.87 -35.46 -5.87
N TRP A 7 24.06 -34.66 -6.51
CA TRP A 7 23.75 -33.31 -6.05
C TRP A 7 22.86 -33.44 -4.79
N PHE A 8 23.48 -33.36 -3.63
CA PHE A 8 22.73 -33.10 -2.41
C PHE A 8 22.14 -31.70 -2.55
N ARG A 9 20.84 -31.61 -2.79
CA ARG A 9 20.09 -30.36 -2.60
C ARG A 9 20.11 -30.04 -1.10
N GLY A 10 21.12 -29.32 -0.68
CA GLY A 10 21.18 -28.78 0.68
C GLY A 10 19.91 -27.98 0.96
N VAL A 11 19.29 -28.20 2.08
CA VAL A 11 18.13 -27.42 2.50
C VAL A 11 18.61 -25.97 2.65
N ARG A 12 17.94 -25.02 1.96
CA ARG A 12 18.28 -23.59 2.06
C ARG A 12 18.27 -23.14 3.51
N SER A 13 19.32 -22.47 3.95
CA SER A 13 19.36 -21.84 5.26
C SER A 13 18.45 -20.60 5.24
N SER A 14 17.55 -20.47 6.20
CA SER A 14 16.72 -19.29 6.41
C SER A 14 16.45 -19.11 7.90
N LYS A 15 16.58 -17.88 8.39
CA LYS A 15 16.22 -17.50 9.77
C LYS A 15 14.72 -17.60 10.05
N PHE A 16 13.89 -17.65 9.00
CA PHE A 16 12.42 -17.71 9.10
C PHE A 16 11.83 -19.11 8.99
N ARG A 17 12.65 -20.16 8.94
CA ARG A 17 12.20 -21.55 8.71
C ARG A 17 11.10 -22.04 9.67
N HIS A 18 11.09 -21.51 10.89
CA HIS A 18 10.15 -21.87 11.96
C HIS A 18 9.34 -20.69 12.46
N VAL A 19 9.21 -19.63 11.65
CA VAL A 19 8.37 -18.48 11.98
C VAL A 19 6.98 -18.69 11.39
N PHE A 20 5.97 -18.66 12.26
CA PHE A 20 4.57 -18.85 11.90
C PHE A 20 3.74 -17.71 12.46
N GLY A 21 2.83 -17.17 11.66
CA GLY A 21 1.80 -16.26 12.15
C GLY A 21 0.79 -17.00 13.01
N LEU A 22 0.54 -16.48 14.21
CA LEU A 22 -0.48 -16.99 15.10
C LEU A 22 -1.59 -15.93 15.25
N PRO A 23 -2.89 -16.32 15.20
CA PRO A 23 -3.97 -15.39 15.44
C PRO A 23 -3.92 -14.86 16.87
N ALA A 24 -4.16 -13.57 17.04
CA ALA A 24 -4.31 -12.98 18.38
C ALA A 24 -5.55 -13.56 19.06
N LYS A 25 -5.51 -13.63 20.39
CA LYS A 25 -6.70 -13.96 21.18
C LYS A 25 -7.78 -12.89 21.00
N ARG A 26 -9.05 -13.29 21.06
CA ARG A 26 -10.18 -12.38 20.81
C ARG A 26 -10.17 -11.13 21.69
N GLU A 27 -9.77 -11.24 22.94
CA GLU A 27 -9.62 -10.11 23.86
C GLU A 27 -8.49 -9.13 23.51
N ARG A 28 -7.62 -9.51 22.57
CA ARG A 28 -6.54 -8.67 22.02
C ARG A 28 -6.79 -8.23 20.57
N CYS A 29 -8.01 -8.33 20.12
CA CYS A 29 -8.43 -7.89 18.78
C CYS A 29 -9.37 -6.70 18.91
N TYR A 30 -9.44 -5.88 17.87
CA TYR A 30 -10.53 -4.93 17.69
C TYR A 30 -11.73 -5.69 17.14
N ASP A 31 -12.90 -5.52 17.75
CA ASP A 31 -14.14 -6.20 17.34
C ASP A 31 -15.23 -5.16 17.03
N ASN A 32 -16.22 -5.56 16.25
CA ASN A 32 -17.34 -4.71 15.84
C ASN A 32 -16.95 -3.48 14.98
N ILE A 33 -15.94 -3.64 14.11
CA ILE A 33 -15.55 -2.60 13.16
C ILE A 33 -16.45 -2.68 11.92
N MET A 34 -17.11 -1.57 11.60
CA MET A 34 -17.90 -1.42 10.36
C MET A 34 -16.95 -0.99 9.24
N ILE A 35 -16.29 -1.95 8.59
CA ILE A 35 -15.35 -1.70 7.50
C ILE A 35 -16.10 -1.18 6.28
N THR A 36 -15.49 -0.25 5.53
CA THR A 36 -16.06 0.25 4.27
C THR A 36 -16.32 -0.87 3.26
N LYS A 37 -17.42 -0.75 2.52
CA LYS A 37 -17.75 -1.65 1.40
C LYS A 37 -17.37 -1.07 0.04
N ASN A 38 -16.59 0.01 0.03
CA ASN A 38 -16.16 0.64 -1.20
C ASN A 38 -15.34 -0.34 -2.07
N ALA A 39 -15.67 -0.39 -3.35
CA ALA A 39 -15.01 -1.28 -4.31
C ALA A 39 -13.61 -0.80 -4.74
N HIS A 40 -13.18 0.39 -4.31
CA HIS A 40 -11.86 0.93 -4.62
C HIS A 40 -10.75 0.00 -4.10
N ASP A 41 -9.68 -0.15 -4.88
CA ASP A 41 -8.56 -1.04 -4.54
C ASP A 41 -7.47 -0.26 -3.78
N SER A 42 -7.79 0.16 -2.56
CA SER A 42 -6.88 0.75 -1.59
C SER A 42 -6.71 -0.16 -0.38
N HIS A 43 -5.74 0.15 0.46
CA HIS A 43 -5.53 -0.57 1.72
C HIS A 43 -6.66 -0.35 2.73
N PHE A 44 -7.32 0.81 2.69
CA PHE A 44 -8.37 1.26 3.62
C PHE A 44 -7.97 1.24 5.10
N CYS A 45 -6.72 0.95 5.39
CA CYS A 45 -6.16 1.01 6.74
C CYS A 45 -4.72 1.49 6.72
N SER A 46 -4.31 2.10 7.81
CA SER A 46 -2.93 2.53 8.04
C SER A 46 -2.60 2.43 9.53
N VAL A 47 -1.39 2.03 9.86
CA VAL A 47 -0.93 1.82 11.24
C VAL A 47 0.38 2.55 11.47
N ASN A 48 0.55 3.06 12.69
CA ASN A 48 1.81 3.57 13.20
C ASN A 48 2.02 3.08 14.65
N PRO A 49 3.09 3.46 15.37
CA PRO A 49 3.34 2.99 16.72
C PRO A 49 2.26 3.38 17.76
N LYS A 50 1.44 4.40 17.50
CA LYS A 50 0.40 4.88 18.42
C LYS A 50 -1.01 4.45 18.04
N PHE A 51 -1.32 4.38 16.72
CA PHE A 51 -2.69 4.30 16.23
C PHE A 51 -2.87 3.33 15.07
N VAL A 52 -4.06 2.77 14.99
CA VAL A 52 -4.61 2.11 13.81
C VAL A 52 -5.72 2.98 13.24
N ALA A 53 -5.65 3.34 11.97
CA ALA A 53 -6.70 4.06 11.25
C ALA A 53 -7.38 3.13 10.25
N ILE A 54 -8.73 3.18 10.17
CA ILE A 54 -9.53 2.27 9.33
C ILE A 54 -10.67 3.05 8.69
N VAL A 55 -10.78 2.99 7.36
CA VAL A 55 -11.92 3.58 6.66
C VAL A 55 -13.19 2.80 6.98
N THR A 56 -14.21 3.48 7.49
CA THR A 56 -15.42 2.85 8.02
C THR A 56 -16.64 3.13 7.14
N GLU A 57 -17.61 2.23 7.23
CA GLU A 57 -18.89 2.39 6.56
C GLU A 57 -19.75 3.40 7.33
N VAL A 58 -20.10 4.50 6.67
CA VAL A 58 -21.03 5.52 7.18
C VAL A 58 -21.89 6.05 6.03
N ALA A 59 -23.04 6.60 6.36
CA ALA A 59 -23.87 7.29 5.37
C ALA A 59 -23.06 8.45 4.74
N GLY A 60 -22.94 8.45 3.41
CA GLY A 60 -22.12 9.43 2.69
C GLY A 60 -20.62 9.09 2.60
N GLY A 61 -20.11 8.10 3.35
CA GLY A 61 -18.78 7.51 3.18
C GLY A 61 -17.57 8.35 3.60
N GLY A 62 -17.76 9.56 4.13
CA GLY A 62 -16.69 10.52 4.39
C GLY A 62 -15.98 10.38 5.74
N ALA A 63 -15.88 9.18 6.32
CA ALA A 63 -15.33 8.98 7.65
C ALA A 63 -14.35 7.82 7.76
N PHE A 64 -13.46 7.90 8.76
CA PHE A 64 -12.60 6.81 9.18
C PHE A 64 -12.42 6.80 10.70
N LEU A 65 -12.14 5.62 11.24
CA LEU A 65 -11.83 5.39 12.66
C LEU A 65 -10.34 5.62 12.90
N VAL A 66 -10.03 6.13 14.09
CA VAL A 66 -8.65 6.16 14.63
C VAL A 66 -8.69 5.56 16.03
N LEU A 67 -7.98 4.45 16.20
CA LEU A 67 -7.98 3.66 17.42
C LEU A 67 -6.57 3.61 18.02
N PRO A 68 -6.38 3.91 19.30
CA PRO A 68 -5.11 3.68 19.97
C PRO A 68 -4.73 2.19 19.91
N ILE A 69 -3.45 1.90 19.63
CA ILE A 69 -2.98 0.53 19.39
C ILE A 69 -3.06 -0.36 20.65
N ASP A 70 -3.03 0.23 21.82
CA ASP A 70 -3.12 -0.42 23.13
C ASP A 70 -4.57 -0.64 23.63
N LYS A 71 -5.56 0.03 23.02
CA LYS A 71 -6.97 -0.05 23.40
C LYS A 71 -7.74 -0.99 22.51
N VAL A 72 -7.47 -2.29 22.66
CA VAL A 72 -8.18 -3.37 21.95
C VAL A 72 -9.54 -3.67 22.60
N GLY A 73 -10.36 -4.45 21.93
CA GLY A 73 -11.65 -4.92 22.38
C GLY A 73 -12.80 -4.54 21.48
N ARG A 74 -14.01 -4.69 21.98
CA ARG A 74 -15.22 -4.39 21.21
C ARG A 74 -15.48 -2.89 21.15
N LEU A 75 -15.62 -2.36 19.93
CA LEU A 75 -15.96 -0.97 19.70
C LEU A 75 -17.45 -0.72 19.92
N GLU A 76 -17.75 0.44 20.50
CA GLU A 76 -19.12 0.93 20.61
C GLU A 76 -19.59 1.50 19.26
N PHE A 77 -20.90 1.46 19.04
CA PHE A 77 -21.50 1.98 17.81
C PHE A 77 -21.23 3.48 17.60
N ASN A 78 -21.15 4.24 18.68
CA ASN A 78 -20.91 5.68 18.72
C ASN A 78 -19.43 6.05 18.85
N THR A 79 -18.49 5.11 18.63
CA THR A 79 -17.05 5.40 18.66
C THR A 79 -16.74 6.60 17.76
N SER A 80 -15.97 7.55 18.32
CA SER A 80 -15.58 8.79 17.65
C SER A 80 -14.80 8.52 16.36
N LYS A 81 -15.06 9.35 15.35
CA LYS A 81 -14.52 9.21 14.00
C LYS A 81 -13.95 10.52 13.49
N VAL A 82 -13.07 10.46 12.53
CA VAL A 82 -12.73 11.60 11.71
C VAL A 82 -13.80 11.73 10.62
N THR A 83 -14.48 12.88 10.54
CA THR A 83 -15.60 13.13 9.62
C THR A 83 -15.47 14.55 9.07
N GLY A 84 -15.17 14.73 7.83
CA GLY A 84 -15.04 16.08 7.28
C GLY A 84 -14.88 16.08 5.77
N HIS A 85 -14.74 14.91 5.18
CA HIS A 85 -14.89 14.73 3.74
C HIS A 85 -16.36 14.72 3.34
N ARG A 86 -16.66 15.27 2.16
CA ARG A 86 -18.01 15.32 1.57
C ARG A 86 -18.34 14.12 0.69
N GLY A 87 -17.39 13.20 0.53
CA GLY A 87 -17.51 11.97 -0.24
C GLY A 87 -16.74 10.84 0.42
N PRO A 88 -16.85 9.61 -0.09
CA PRO A 88 -16.13 8.45 0.41
C PRO A 88 -14.64 8.71 0.54
N VAL A 89 -14.06 8.32 1.68
CA VAL A 89 -12.60 8.28 1.86
C VAL A 89 -12.05 7.09 1.06
N LEU A 90 -11.05 7.33 0.21
CA LEU A 90 -10.50 6.34 -0.70
C LEU A 90 -9.14 5.81 -0.24
N ASP A 91 -8.35 6.62 0.46
CA ASP A 91 -7.07 6.19 1.02
C ASP A 91 -6.71 7.02 2.27
N ILE A 92 -5.93 6.43 3.17
CA ILE A 92 -5.44 7.05 4.41
C ILE A 92 -3.99 6.64 4.66
N LYS A 93 -3.14 7.58 5.09
CA LYS A 93 -1.72 7.31 5.37
C LYS A 93 -1.22 8.14 6.55
N TRP A 94 -0.61 7.49 7.54
CA TRP A 94 0.08 8.18 8.63
C TRP A 94 1.33 8.89 8.13
N ASN A 95 1.58 10.07 8.68
CA ASN A 95 2.82 10.83 8.44
C ASN A 95 4.01 10.06 9.05
N PRO A 96 5.08 9.78 8.27
CA PRO A 96 6.23 9.02 8.77
C PRO A 96 7.10 9.79 9.76
N PHE A 97 6.92 11.12 9.88
CA PHE A 97 7.70 11.98 10.77
C PHE A 97 6.93 12.41 12.03
N ASN A 98 5.61 12.30 12.01
CA ASN A 98 4.75 12.68 13.14
C ASN A 98 3.59 11.72 13.30
N ASP A 99 3.64 10.90 14.35
CA ASP A 99 2.63 9.87 14.64
C ASP A 99 1.23 10.42 14.91
N ASN A 100 1.10 11.71 15.15
CA ASN A 100 -0.19 12.36 15.43
C ASN A 100 -0.84 12.97 14.17
N ILE A 101 -0.19 12.88 13.00
CA ILE A 101 -0.72 13.42 11.74
C ILE A 101 -1.07 12.28 10.78
N ILE A 102 -2.30 12.31 10.27
CA ILE A 102 -2.76 11.40 9.22
C ILE A 102 -3.30 12.20 8.03
N ALA A 103 -2.99 11.75 6.83
CA ALA A 103 -3.58 12.26 5.59
C ALA A 103 -4.70 11.33 5.12
N SER A 104 -5.74 11.90 4.54
CA SER A 104 -6.82 11.18 3.85
C SER A 104 -7.12 11.81 2.51
N CYS A 105 -7.53 11.01 1.53
CA CYS A 105 -8.04 11.50 0.26
C CYS A 105 -9.42 10.91 -0.05
N SER A 106 -10.17 11.60 -0.90
CA SER A 106 -11.59 11.30 -1.05
C SER A 106 -12.11 11.47 -2.47
N ASP A 107 -13.31 10.93 -2.67
CA ASP A 107 -14.14 11.14 -3.86
C ASP A 107 -14.56 12.62 -4.03
N ASP A 108 -14.48 13.43 -2.97
CA ASP A 108 -14.73 14.88 -3.01
C ASP A 108 -13.61 15.69 -3.66
N CYS A 109 -12.60 15.04 -4.25
CA CYS A 109 -11.45 15.61 -4.94
C CYS A 109 -10.46 16.35 -4.03
N THR A 110 -10.55 16.18 -2.73
CA THR A 110 -9.66 16.84 -1.75
C THR A 110 -8.77 15.84 -1.02
N ILE A 111 -7.66 16.38 -0.48
CA ILE A 111 -6.81 15.68 0.47
C ILE A 111 -6.83 16.50 1.76
N LYS A 112 -7.05 15.84 2.88
CA LYS A 112 -7.12 16.51 4.18
C LYS A 112 -6.10 15.91 5.14
N LEU A 113 -5.47 16.76 5.94
CA LEU A 113 -4.58 16.37 7.02
C LEU A 113 -5.29 16.62 8.36
N TRP A 114 -5.09 15.68 9.27
CA TRP A 114 -5.75 15.66 10.57
C TRP A 114 -4.73 15.49 11.67
N TYR A 115 -4.90 16.25 12.76
CA TYR A 115 -4.14 16.07 13.97
C TYR A 115 -4.92 15.19 14.96
N ILE A 116 -4.35 14.07 15.36
CA ILE A 116 -4.94 13.13 16.30
C ILE A 116 -4.29 13.36 17.68
N PRO A 117 -5.04 13.71 18.71
CA PRO A 117 -4.49 13.89 20.05
C PRO A 117 -3.91 12.60 20.62
N ASP A 118 -2.95 12.72 21.51
CA ASP A 118 -2.47 11.58 22.30
C ASP A 118 -3.64 10.93 23.06
N GLY A 119 -3.72 9.62 23.02
CA GLY A 119 -4.84 8.87 23.61
C GLY A 119 -6.06 8.69 22.68
N GLY A 120 -6.05 9.27 21.46
CA GLY A 120 -7.10 9.10 20.45
C GLY A 120 -8.19 10.15 20.49
N LEU A 121 -9.30 9.88 19.80
CA LEU A 121 -10.43 10.80 19.68
C LEU A 121 -11.45 10.61 20.82
N HIS A 122 -11.84 11.69 21.48
CA HIS A 122 -12.94 11.70 22.47
C HIS A 122 -14.28 12.10 21.82
N ASN A 123 -14.23 12.92 20.78
CA ASN A 123 -15.37 13.37 19.98
C ASN A 123 -15.04 13.23 18.48
N ASN A 124 -16.06 13.30 17.65
CA ASN A 124 -15.85 13.34 16.21
C ASN A 124 -14.96 14.53 15.85
N LEU A 125 -13.94 14.26 15.03
CA LEU A 125 -13.04 15.29 14.49
C LEU A 125 -13.56 15.71 13.12
N THR A 126 -13.97 16.98 13.01
CA THR A 126 -14.57 17.55 11.77
C THR A 126 -13.68 18.57 11.08
N GLU A 127 -12.73 19.14 11.83
CA GLU A 127 -11.84 20.19 11.33
C GLU A 127 -10.46 19.60 11.02
N CYS A 128 -10.05 19.72 9.77
CA CYS A 128 -8.72 19.35 9.31
C CYS A 128 -7.71 20.49 9.58
N ILE A 129 -6.44 20.13 9.77
CA ILE A 129 -5.35 21.11 9.90
C ILE A 129 -4.88 21.65 8.54
N MET A 130 -5.16 20.92 7.46
CA MET A 130 -4.83 21.33 6.09
C MET A 130 -5.84 20.70 5.12
N ASP A 131 -6.28 21.49 4.13
CA ASP A 131 -7.19 21.07 3.06
C ASP A 131 -6.55 21.40 1.71
N LEU A 132 -6.14 20.37 0.95
CA LEU A 132 -5.42 20.51 -0.31
C LEU A 132 -6.37 20.34 -1.48
N HIS A 133 -6.41 21.34 -2.34
CA HIS A 133 -7.22 21.41 -3.54
C HIS A 133 -6.36 21.52 -4.79
N GLY A 134 -6.60 20.69 -5.80
CA GLY A 134 -5.85 20.72 -7.06
C GLY A 134 -6.31 19.69 -8.05
N HIS A 135 -6.77 18.55 -7.57
CA HIS A 135 -7.38 17.53 -8.43
C HIS A 135 -8.77 17.93 -8.91
N LYS A 136 -9.07 17.64 -10.18
CA LYS A 136 -10.38 17.89 -10.81
C LYS A 136 -11.33 16.71 -10.71
N ARG A 137 -10.86 15.58 -10.26
CA ARG A 137 -11.61 14.34 -10.02
C ARG A 137 -11.17 13.73 -8.70
N ARG A 138 -11.92 12.71 -8.23
CA ARG A 138 -11.62 12.00 -7.00
C ARG A 138 -10.13 11.63 -6.87
N VAL A 139 -9.60 11.74 -5.67
CA VAL A 139 -8.23 11.38 -5.34
C VAL A 139 -8.21 9.95 -4.83
N GLY A 140 -7.54 9.06 -5.57
CA GLY A 140 -7.58 7.63 -5.28
C GLY A 140 -6.52 7.16 -4.33
N TYR A 141 -5.33 7.77 -4.36
CA TYR A 141 -4.18 7.31 -3.60
C TYR A 141 -3.35 8.48 -3.11
N ILE A 142 -2.73 8.30 -1.94
CA ILE A 142 -1.76 9.22 -1.36
C ILE A 142 -0.56 8.42 -0.86
N GLU A 143 0.63 9.04 -0.89
CA GLU A 143 1.85 8.45 -0.33
C GLU A 143 2.75 9.56 0.22
N TRP A 144 3.28 9.37 1.43
CA TRP A 144 4.24 10.30 2.03
C TRP A 144 5.63 10.07 1.47
N HIS A 145 6.38 11.16 1.31
CA HIS A 145 7.79 11.07 0.99
C HIS A 145 8.56 10.45 2.16
N PRO A 146 9.43 9.43 1.95
CA PRO A 146 10.04 8.70 3.05
C PRO A 146 11.10 9.48 3.81
N THR A 147 11.70 10.51 3.22
CA THR A 147 12.85 11.23 3.80
C THR A 147 12.70 12.76 3.82
N ALA A 148 11.71 13.30 3.13
CA ALA A 148 11.42 14.74 3.15
C ALA A 148 10.16 15.02 3.96
N GLU A 149 10.33 15.69 5.10
CA GLU A 149 9.24 16.15 5.93
C GLU A 149 8.31 17.08 5.14
N ASN A 150 7.02 17.02 5.42
CA ASN A 150 5.96 17.82 4.78
C ASN A 150 5.76 17.56 3.27
N VAL A 151 6.34 16.53 2.69
CA VAL A 151 6.13 16.17 1.29
C VAL A 151 5.19 14.97 1.17
N LEU A 152 4.08 15.19 0.45
CA LEU A 152 3.06 14.18 0.13
C LEU A 152 2.87 14.13 -1.38
N VAL A 153 2.63 12.95 -1.93
CA VAL A 153 2.18 12.79 -3.30
C VAL A 153 0.76 12.24 -3.33
N SER A 154 -0.04 12.71 -4.27
CA SER A 154 -1.40 12.21 -4.52
C SER A 154 -1.58 11.80 -5.97
N ALA A 155 -2.46 10.82 -6.22
CA ALA A 155 -2.85 10.39 -7.55
C ALA A 155 -4.37 10.45 -7.70
N GLY A 156 -4.81 11.24 -8.68
CA GLY A 156 -6.22 11.45 -8.98
C GLY A 156 -6.73 10.61 -10.16
N PHE A 157 -8.05 10.52 -10.26
CA PHE A 157 -8.74 9.96 -11.44
C PHE A 157 -8.80 10.95 -12.62
N ASP A 158 -8.17 12.10 -12.47
CA ASP A 158 -7.79 13.03 -13.54
C ASP A 158 -6.46 12.65 -14.19
N TYR A 159 -5.86 11.51 -13.78
CA TYR A 159 -4.62 10.91 -14.27
C TYR A 159 -3.35 11.65 -13.85
N LEU A 160 -3.51 12.71 -13.05
CA LEU A 160 -2.40 13.51 -12.53
C LEU A 160 -1.86 12.91 -11.23
N MET A 161 -0.57 13.08 -11.03
CA MET A 161 0.06 13.02 -9.71
C MET A 161 0.44 14.45 -9.30
N ILE A 162 0.17 14.82 -8.06
CA ILE A 162 0.56 16.11 -7.52
C ILE A 162 1.45 15.90 -6.31
N LEU A 163 2.62 16.53 -6.34
CA LEU A 163 3.54 16.58 -5.22
C LEU A 163 3.25 17.86 -4.41
N TRP A 164 3.02 17.71 -3.12
CA TRP A 164 2.57 18.78 -2.22
C TRP A 164 3.63 19.11 -1.18
N ASP A 165 3.77 20.41 -0.87
CA ASP A 165 4.29 20.89 0.41
C ASP A 165 3.08 21.08 1.35
N VAL A 166 2.83 20.10 2.22
CA VAL A 166 1.67 20.15 3.11
C VAL A 166 1.82 21.17 4.24
N GLY A 167 3.05 21.63 4.52
CA GLY A 167 3.28 22.70 5.49
C GLY A 167 2.81 24.05 4.99
N LYS A 168 2.83 24.27 3.67
CA LYS A 168 2.35 25.50 3.02
C LYS A 168 0.98 25.35 2.37
N GLY A 169 0.59 24.12 2.05
CA GLY A 169 -0.62 23.83 1.28
C GLY A 169 -0.45 24.03 -0.22
N ASP A 170 0.79 24.08 -0.72
CA ASP A 170 1.12 24.37 -2.11
C ASP A 170 1.48 23.12 -2.89
N ALA A 171 1.11 23.08 -4.18
CA ALA A 171 1.59 22.07 -5.12
C ALA A 171 3.03 22.41 -5.54
N LEU A 172 3.97 21.51 -5.23
CA LEU A 172 5.37 21.63 -5.65
C LEU A 172 5.57 21.27 -7.12
N ASN A 173 4.86 20.24 -7.56
CA ASN A 173 4.92 19.76 -8.94
C ASN A 173 3.62 19.06 -9.33
N ILE A 174 3.25 19.17 -10.61
CA ILE A 174 2.13 18.42 -11.22
C ILE A 174 2.71 17.54 -12.31
N ILE A 175 2.58 16.24 -12.13
CA ILE A 175 3.13 15.20 -13.00
C ILE A 175 2.00 14.66 -13.88
N ASP A 176 2.06 14.95 -15.18
CA ASP A 176 1.09 14.54 -16.19
C ASP A 176 1.77 13.58 -17.20
N CYS A 177 2.09 12.39 -16.74
CA CYS A 177 2.77 11.38 -17.58
C CYS A 177 1.97 10.08 -17.73
N HIS A 178 0.76 10.01 -17.16
CA HIS A 178 -0.08 8.84 -17.22
C HIS A 178 -1.28 9.05 -18.15
N PRO A 179 -1.53 8.14 -19.09
CA PRO A 179 -2.67 8.26 -20.03
C PRO A 179 -3.99 7.74 -19.45
N ASP A 180 -3.98 7.13 -18.25
CA ASP A 180 -5.15 6.52 -17.61
C ASP A 180 -4.95 6.48 -16.07
N VAL A 181 -5.90 5.91 -15.35
CA VAL A 181 -5.94 5.83 -13.88
C VAL A 181 -4.70 5.13 -13.32
N ILE A 182 -4.08 5.77 -12.35
CA ILE A 182 -2.99 5.21 -11.56
C ILE A 182 -3.59 4.25 -10.53
N TYR A 183 -3.02 3.05 -10.41
CA TYR A 183 -3.51 2.00 -9.51
C TYR A 183 -2.71 1.85 -8.24
N SER A 184 -1.46 2.29 -8.22
CA SER A 184 -0.57 2.17 -7.07
C SER A 184 0.63 3.08 -7.23
N MET A 185 1.20 3.50 -6.10
CA MET A 185 2.42 4.29 -6.01
C MET A 185 3.30 3.74 -4.88
N SER A 186 4.61 3.84 -5.02
CA SER A 186 5.56 3.53 -3.97
C SER A 186 6.85 4.33 -4.18
N PHE A 187 7.36 4.98 -3.15
CA PHE A 187 8.68 5.62 -3.18
C PHE A 187 9.79 4.59 -2.96
N ASN A 188 10.95 4.83 -3.55
CA ASN A 188 12.18 4.16 -3.16
C ASN A 188 12.64 4.68 -1.77
N LYS A 189 13.66 4.03 -1.20
CA LYS A 189 14.09 4.27 0.19
C LYS A 189 14.46 5.73 0.49
N ASP A 190 15.08 6.44 -0.44
CA ASP A 190 15.51 7.83 -0.27
C ASP A 190 14.52 8.87 -0.84
N GLY A 191 13.47 8.42 -1.52
CA GLY A 191 12.44 9.29 -2.11
C GLY A 191 12.85 9.95 -3.42
N SER A 192 14.02 9.62 -3.98
CA SER A 192 14.49 10.19 -5.25
C SER A 192 13.69 9.68 -6.46
N ARG A 193 13.01 8.55 -6.30
CA ARG A 193 12.20 7.90 -7.35
C ARG A 193 10.85 7.44 -6.80
N ILE A 194 9.84 7.48 -7.63
CA ILE A 194 8.53 6.91 -7.35
C ILE A 194 8.13 5.93 -8.45
N ALA A 195 7.75 4.72 -8.05
CA ALA A 195 7.22 3.73 -8.97
C ALA A 195 5.70 3.80 -8.98
N THR A 196 5.10 3.67 -10.16
CA THR A 196 3.65 3.68 -10.36
C THR A 196 3.19 2.53 -11.24
N THR A 197 2.01 2.00 -10.96
CA THR A 197 1.28 1.14 -11.91
C THR A 197 0.01 1.85 -12.37
N CYS A 198 -0.32 1.68 -13.65
CA CYS A 198 -1.41 2.38 -14.29
C CYS A 198 -2.32 1.39 -15.04
N LYS A 199 -3.54 1.80 -15.32
CA LYS A 199 -4.52 1.00 -16.07
C LYS A 199 -4.10 0.72 -17.52
N ASP A 200 -3.15 1.48 -18.05
CA ASP A 200 -2.48 1.19 -19.34
C ASP A 200 -1.54 -0.02 -19.27
N LYS A 201 -1.49 -0.73 -18.12
CA LYS A 201 -0.69 -1.92 -17.82
C LYS A 201 0.80 -1.66 -17.66
N LYS A 202 1.22 -0.41 -17.61
CA LYS A 202 2.63 -0.06 -17.45
C LYS A 202 3.00 0.15 -15.98
N LEU A 203 4.18 -0.33 -15.65
CA LEU A 203 5.00 0.09 -14.53
C LEU A 203 5.90 1.22 -15.01
N ARG A 204 5.94 2.32 -14.26
CA ARG A 204 6.84 3.46 -14.50
C ARG A 204 7.66 3.75 -13.27
N VAL A 205 8.91 4.10 -13.48
CA VAL A 205 9.77 4.73 -12.48
C VAL A 205 9.97 6.18 -12.89
N ILE A 206 9.65 7.11 -12.00
CA ILE A 206 9.53 8.55 -12.28
C ILE A 206 10.39 9.30 -11.27
N ASP A 207 11.07 10.35 -11.71
CA ASP A 207 11.64 11.37 -10.82
C ASP A 207 10.51 12.31 -10.36
N PRO A 208 10.13 12.31 -9.07
CA PRO A 208 9.00 13.10 -8.59
C PRO A 208 9.24 14.60 -8.62
N ARG A 209 10.51 15.06 -8.65
CA ARG A 209 10.86 16.47 -8.68
C ARG A 209 10.64 17.08 -10.07
N THR A 210 10.97 16.32 -11.11
CA THR A 210 10.89 16.78 -12.50
C THR A 210 9.65 16.26 -13.23
N GLY A 211 9.05 15.16 -12.74
CA GLY A 211 7.99 14.44 -13.43
C GLY A 211 8.49 13.58 -14.60
N PHE A 212 9.82 13.42 -14.75
CA PHE A 212 10.41 12.70 -15.86
C PHE A 212 10.28 11.19 -15.66
N ILE A 213 9.84 10.49 -16.71
CA ILE A 213 9.83 9.02 -16.73
C ILE A 213 11.27 8.55 -16.94
N ILE A 214 11.85 7.92 -15.93
CA ILE A 214 13.20 7.33 -15.98
C ILE A 214 13.17 6.05 -16.79
N SER A 215 12.17 5.19 -16.51
CA SER A 215 11.98 3.93 -17.22
C SER A 215 10.52 3.49 -17.15
N GLU A 216 10.06 2.75 -18.17
CA GLU A 216 8.72 2.17 -18.17
C GLU A 216 8.69 0.83 -18.89
N THR A 217 7.75 -0.03 -18.50
CA THR A 217 7.52 -1.34 -19.13
C THR A 217 6.09 -1.82 -18.90
N VAL A 218 5.62 -2.77 -19.69
CA VAL A 218 4.36 -3.49 -19.43
C VAL A 218 4.61 -4.51 -18.34
N CYS A 219 3.92 -4.40 -17.18
CA CYS A 219 4.18 -5.30 -16.05
C CYS A 219 3.26 -6.52 -15.98
N HIS A 220 1.97 -6.35 -16.21
CA HIS A 220 0.99 -7.45 -16.18
C HIS A 220 0.01 -7.34 -17.34
N ALA A 221 -0.30 -8.49 -17.96
CA ALA A 221 -1.14 -8.52 -19.16
C ALA A 221 -2.66 -8.45 -18.87
N GLY A 222 -3.08 -8.72 -17.63
CA GLY A 222 -4.47 -8.68 -17.19
C GLY A 222 -5.05 -7.26 -17.21
N THR A 223 -6.36 -7.16 -17.00
CA THR A 223 -7.10 -5.88 -17.05
C THR A 223 -7.41 -5.31 -15.66
N ARG A 224 -7.22 -6.11 -14.61
CA ARG A 224 -7.47 -5.70 -13.23
C ARG A 224 -6.32 -4.88 -12.68
N SER A 225 -6.58 -4.18 -11.58
CA SER A 225 -5.61 -3.37 -10.85
C SER A 225 -4.33 -4.13 -10.52
N SER A 226 -3.20 -3.52 -10.80
CA SER A 226 -1.88 -3.98 -10.38
C SER A 226 -1.35 -3.09 -9.26
N LYS A 227 -0.52 -3.66 -8.38
CA LYS A 227 0.10 -2.94 -7.27
C LYS A 227 1.60 -2.99 -7.38
N VAL A 228 2.28 -1.99 -6.80
CA VAL A 228 3.74 -1.90 -6.77
C VAL A 228 4.21 -1.58 -5.36
N ALA A 229 5.35 -2.15 -4.97
CA ALA A 229 6.09 -1.76 -3.78
C ALA A 229 7.59 -1.80 -4.05
N TYR A 230 8.35 -0.84 -3.53
CA TYR A 230 9.80 -0.94 -3.46
C TYR A 230 10.21 -1.92 -2.36
N LEU A 231 11.24 -2.71 -2.64
CA LEU A 231 11.82 -3.64 -1.67
C LEU A 231 12.97 -2.96 -0.88
N GLY A 232 12.61 -1.89 -0.16
CA GLY A 232 13.54 -1.13 0.66
C GLY A 232 14.69 -0.53 -0.15
N GLY A 233 15.93 -0.72 0.34
CA GLY A 233 17.15 -0.25 -0.31
C GLY A 233 17.81 -1.28 -1.23
N THR A 234 17.10 -2.30 -1.69
CA THR A 234 17.66 -3.38 -2.52
C THR A 234 17.82 -3.02 -4.00
N GLY A 235 17.33 -1.85 -4.43
CA GLY A 235 17.26 -1.45 -5.84
C GLY A 235 16.25 -2.28 -6.65
N ARG A 236 15.30 -2.92 -5.98
CA ARG A 236 14.28 -3.78 -6.59
C ARG A 236 12.88 -3.34 -6.26
N LEU A 237 11.98 -3.67 -7.16
CA LEU A 237 10.54 -3.45 -7.06
C LEU A 237 9.82 -4.79 -7.14
N ILE A 238 8.67 -4.86 -6.50
CA ILE A 238 7.72 -5.94 -6.72
C ILE A 238 6.44 -5.37 -7.29
N THR A 239 5.86 -6.08 -8.25
CA THR A 239 4.51 -5.81 -8.73
C THR A 239 3.63 -7.03 -8.55
N THR A 240 2.38 -6.79 -8.19
CA THR A 240 1.32 -7.81 -8.19
C THR A 240 0.29 -7.44 -9.23
N GLY A 241 -0.28 -8.44 -9.89
CA GLY A 241 -1.26 -8.21 -10.95
C GLY A 241 -1.85 -9.51 -11.47
N PHE A 242 -2.34 -9.48 -12.68
CA PHE A 242 -3.05 -10.61 -13.29
C PHE A 242 -2.47 -10.98 -14.64
N SER A 243 -2.42 -12.29 -14.94
CA SER A 243 -2.12 -12.82 -16.27
C SER A 243 -3.28 -12.54 -17.24
N ARG A 244 -3.09 -12.86 -18.53
CA ARG A 244 -4.17 -12.84 -19.54
C ARG A 244 -5.31 -13.80 -19.19
N HIS A 245 -5.01 -14.85 -18.44
CA HIS A 245 -5.97 -15.85 -17.99
C HIS A 245 -6.56 -15.55 -16.63
N SER A 246 -6.30 -14.35 -16.08
CA SER A 246 -6.75 -13.89 -14.77
C SER A 246 -6.13 -14.62 -13.57
N ASP A 247 -5.00 -15.30 -13.75
CA ASP A 247 -4.23 -15.80 -12.62
C ASP A 247 -3.51 -14.66 -11.93
N ARG A 248 -3.45 -14.69 -10.61
CA ARG A 248 -2.70 -13.69 -9.84
C ARG A 248 -1.21 -13.97 -9.94
N GLN A 249 -0.45 -12.94 -10.29
CA GLN A 249 0.99 -13.01 -10.49
C GLN A 249 1.71 -12.00 -9.62
N ILE A 250 2.95 -12.35 -9.27
CA ILE A 250 3.93 -11.45 -8.70
C ILE A 250 5.15 -11.40 -9.60
N SER A 251 5.73 -10.22 -9.77
CA SER A 251 6.94 -10.03 -10.57
C SER A 251 7.94 -9.18 -9.80
N VAL A 252 9.20 -9.58 -9.82
CA VAL A 252 10.31 -8.83 -9.26
C VAL A 252 11.05 -8.13 -10.38
N TRP A 253 11.40 -6.87 -10.18
CA TRP A 253 12.05 -6.00 -11.16
C TRP A 253 13.31 -5.39 -10.60
N SER A 254 14.29 -5.11 -11.45
CA SER A 254 15.39 -4.22 -11.13
C SER A 254 14.98 -2.78 -11.41
N GLU A 255 15.22 -1.86 -10.48
CA GLU A 255 14.97 -0.43 -10.67
C GLU A 255 15.77 0.16 -11.85
N ASP A 256 17.00 -0.32 -12.03
CA ASP A 256 17.91 0.16 -13.08
C ASP A 256 17.59 -0.39 -14.47
N ASN A 257 16.83 -1.48 -14.56
CA ASN A 257 16.50 -2.12 -15.83
C ASN A 257 15.12 -2.79 -15.79
N LEU A 258 14.12 -2.11 -16.34
CA LEU A 258 12.75 -2.62 -16.49
C LEU A 258 12.49 -3.37 -17.79
N THR A 259 13.50 -3.67 -18.62
CA THR A 259 13.28 -4.34 -19.92
C THR A 259 12.67 -5.74 -19.78
N ALA A 260 13.02 -6.44 -18.69
CA ALA A 260 12.44 -7.74 -18.34
C ALA A 260 12.38 -7.89 -16.81
N PRO A 261 11.37 -8.61 -16.29
CA PRO A 261 11.33 -8.94 -14.86
C PRO A 261 12.47 -9.91 -14.50
N LEU A 262 13.00 -9.76 -13.28
CA LEU A 262 13.98 -10.69 -12.71
C LEU A 262 13.35 -12.06 -12.42
N SER A 263 12.08 -12.07 -11.99
CA SER A 263 11.25 -13.27 -11.83
C SER A 263 9.78 -12.95 -12.01
N VAL A 264 9.01 -13.95 -12.45
CA VAL A 264 7.54 -13.91 -12.51
C VAL A 264 7.02 -15.21 -11.95
N ASP A 265 6.19 -15.12 -10.92
CA ASP A 265 5.57 -16.28 -10.30
C ASP A 265 4.05 -16.16 -10.30
N THR A 266 3.37 -17.27 -10.54
CA THR A 266 1.91 -17.36 -10.39
C THR A 266 1.58 -17.75 -8.95
N VAL A 267 0.74 -16.95 -8.31
CA VAL A 267 0.33 -17.15 -6.91
C VAL A 267 -0.83 -18.15 -6.85
N ASP A 268 -1.92 -17.86 -7.57
CA ASP A 268 -3.13 -18.67 -7.68
C ASP A 268 -4.09 -18.10 -8.74
N SER A 269 -5.32 -18.62 -8.80
CA SER A 269 -6.37 -18.20 -9.73
C SER A 269 -7.52 -17.42 -9.06
N SER A 270 -7.34 -16.91 -7.84
CA SER A 270 -8.33 -16.08 -7.16
C SER A 270 -8.53 -14.73 -7.85
N SER A 271 -9.64 -14.05 -7.53
CA SER A 271 -10.05 -12.84 -8.25
C SER A 271 -9.68 -11.51 -7.57
N GLY A 272 -9.32 -11.54 -6.27
CA GLY A 272 -9.02 -10.33 -5.50
C GLY A 272 -7.63 -9.77 -5.81
N VAL A 273 -7.53 -8.45 -5.83
CA VAL A 273 -6.23 -7.75 -5.97
C VAL A 273 -5.33 -8.10 -4.80
N ILE A 274 -4.05 -8.34 -5.06
CA ILE A 274 -3.05 -8.60 -4.03
C ILE A 274 -2.32 -7.31 -3.69
N PHE A 275 -2.27 -6.98 -2.40
CA PHE A 275 -1.52 -5.86 -1.85
C PHE A 275 -0.17 -6.35 -1.30
N PRO A 276 0.96 -5.85 -1.81
CA PRO A 276 2.28 -6.15 -1.29
C PRO A 276 2.63 -5.20 -0.13
N TYR A 277 3.15 -5.77 0.96
CA TYR A 277 3.72 -5.03 2.09
C TYR A 277 5.12 -5.55 2.35
N PHE A 278 6.10 -4.69 2.32
CA PHE A 278 7.48 -5.05 2.55
C PHE A 278 7.97 -4.51 3.90
N ASP A 279 8.53 -5.39 4.71
CA ASP A 279 9.22 -5.03 5.94
C ASP A 279 10.72 -4.96 5.70
N PRO A 280 11.33 -3.76 5.68
CA PRO A 280 12.74 -3.58 5.40
C PRO A 280 13.67 -4.10 6.52
N ASP A 281 13.18 -4.21 7.75
CA ASP A 281 13.98 -4.64 8.89
C ASP A 281 14.20 -6.15 8.87
N THR A 282 13.22 -6.90 8.42
CA THR A 282 13.29 -8.36 8.33
C THR A 282 13.55 -8.88 6.91
N ASN A 283 13.40 -8.05 5.88
CA ASN A 283 13.36 -8.43 4.47
C ASN A 283 12.24 -9.45 4.16
N VAL A 284 11.11 -9.31 4.83
CA VAL A 284 9.92 -10.13 4.58
C VAL A 284 8.89 -9.34 3.78
N LEU A 285 8.41 -9.96 2.72
CA LEU A 285 7.32 -9.47 1.90
C LEU A 285 6.03 -10.19 2.29
N TYR A 286 5.00 -9.44 2.64
CA TYR A 286 3.65 -9.94 2.89
C TYR A 286 2.75 -9.65 1.71
N LEU A 287 1.94 -10.62 1.33
CA LEU A 287 0.94 -10.51 0.28
C LEU A 287 -0.45 -10.77 0.85
N ALA A 288 -1.27 -9.72 0.90
CA ALA A 288 -2.66 -9.77 1.34
C ALA A 288 -3.58 -9.61 0.14
N GLY A 289 -4.42 -10.61 -0.13
CA GLY A 289 -5.38 -10.56 -1.23
C GLY A 289 -6.75 -10.07 -0.75
N LYS A 290 -7.34 -9.13 -1.48
CA LYS A 290 -8.69 -8.61 -1.18
C LYS A 290 -9.71 -9.75 -1.20
N GLY A 291 -10.34 -10.00 -0.05
CA GLY A 291 -11.29 -11.10 0.13
C GLY A 291 -10.67 -12.47 0.38
N ASP A 292 -9.34 -12.57 0.49
CA ASP A 292 -8.65 -13.80 0.84
C ASP A 292 -8.79 -14.09 2.34
N GLY A 293 -8.76 -15.37 2.70
CA GLY A 293 -8.68 -15.82 4.10
C GLY A 293 -7.24 -16.02 4.59
N ASN A 294 -6.24 -15.60 3.83
CA ASN A 294 -4.83 -15.81 4.19
C ASN A 294 -3.95 -14.63 3.79
N ILE A 295 -2.84 -14.49 4.52
CA ILE A 295 -1.73 -13.59 4.18
C ILE A 295 -0.51 -14.46 3.91
N ARG A 296 0.04 -14.41 2.70
CA ARG A 296 1.26 -15.13 2.33
C ARG A 296 2.46 -14.28 2.67
N TYR A 297 3.56 -14.90 3.09
CA TYR A 297 4.80 -14.19 3.33
C TYR A 297 6.01 -14.90 2.70
N TYR A 298 6.94 -14.07 2.22
CA TYR A 298 8.09 -14.44 1.43
C TYR A 298 9.34 -13.80 2.00
N GLU A 299 10.44 -14.51 1.98
CA GLU A 299 11.77 -13.93 2.24
C GLU A 299 12.34 -13.33 0.97
N VAL A 300 12.76 -12.07 1.03
CA VAL A 300 13.45 -11.39 -0.07
C VAL A 300 14.95 -11.62 0.08
N VAL A 301 15.59 -12.03 -1.00
CA VAL A 301 17.03 -12.37 -1.05
C VAL A 301 17.73 -11.66 -2.21
N ASP A 302 19.07 -11.60 -2.17
CA ASP A 302 19.87 -10.84 -3.13
C ASP A 302 20.31 -11.63 -4.37
N GLN A 303 19.81 -12.85 -4.53
CA GLN A 303 20.10 -13.72 -5.68
C GLN A 303 18.84 -14.46 -6.14
N ALA A 304 18.85 -14.91 -7.39
CA ALA A 304 17.74 -15.69 -7.93
C ALA A 304 17.36 -16.87 -7.01
N PRO A 305 16.05 -17.10 -6.81
CA PRO A 305 14.88 -16.55 -7.49
C PRO A 305 14.33 -15.23 -6.88
N TRP A 306 15.09 -14.50 -6.06
CA TRP A 306 14.83 -13.19 -5.48
C TRP A 306 13.81 -13.18 -4.33
N ILE A 307 12.81 -14.05 -4.37
CA ILE A 307 11.81 -14.25 -3.33
C ILE A 307 11.62 -15.74 -3.05
N TYR A 308 11.46 -16.11 -1.80
CA TYR A 308 11.14 -17.47 -1.39
C TYR A 308 9.88 -17.49 -0.55
N PHE A 309 8.90 -18.28 -0.95
CA PHE A 309 7.74 -18.54 -0.12
C PHE A 309 8.17 -19.14 1.23
N LEU A 310 7.75 -18.52 2.33
CA LEU A 310 8.00 -18.99 3.69
C LEU A 310 6.81 -19.79 4.21
N ASN A 311 5.66 -19.13 4.32
CA ASN A 311 4.43 -19.71 4.83
C ASN A 311 3.24 -18.77 4.54
N GLN A 312 2.09 -19.10 5.09
CA GLN A 312 0.91 -18.26 5.09
C GLN A 312 0.24 -18.24 6.48
N PHE A 313 -0.23 -17.09 6.88
CA PHE A 313 -1.16 -16.93 7.99
C PHE A 313 -2.57 -17.18 7.47
N ILE A 314 -3.34 -18.04 8.16
CA ILE A 314 -4.73 -18.34 7.80
C ILE A 314 -5.63 -17.67 8.84
N SER A 315 -6.48 -16.78 8.36
CA SER A 315 -7.54 -16.13 9.13
C SER A 315 -8.84 -16.93 8.99
N GLY A 316 -9.66 -16.94 10.02
CA GLY A 316 -11.00 -17.54 9.95
C GLY A 316 -11.99 -16.70 9.13
N ASN A 317 -11.64 -15.45 8.82
CA ASN A 317 -12.46 -14.49 8.05
C ASN A 317 -11.68 -13.97 6.84
N PRO A 318 -12.37 -13.58 5.74
CA PRO A 318 -11.75 -12.90 4.61
C PRO A 318 -11.02 -11.62 5.04
N GLN A 319 -9.91 -11.35 4.37
CA GLN A 319 -9.07 -10.16 4.58
C GLN A 319 -9.60 -8.96 3.79
#